data_1e1e6be16975c3504766b5b9385b8672
#
_entry.id   1e1e6be16975c3504766b5b9385b8672
#
_cell.length_a   1.000
_cell.length_b   1.000
_cell.length_c   1.000
_cell.angle_alpha   90.00
_cell.angle_beta   90.00
_cell.angle_gamma   90.00
#
_symmetry.space_group_name_H-M   'P 1'
#
loop_
_entity.id
_entity.type
_entity.pdbx_description
1 polymer ?
#
loop_
_entity_poly.entity_id
_entity_poly.type
_entity_poly.pdbx_seq_one_letter_code
_entity_poly.pdbx_strand_id
1 'polypeptide(L)'
;EEKDEPYKIELIKEHAAKGEHISFYKQGEFTELCAGPHLMEMKVIKAFKLTNCTGAYWRGDADNKMLCRVYGIAFPKASMLEDYLNMLEEAKKRDHNKLGRELELFTTVDYIGQGLPILLPKGTKIIQILQRFVEDEEARRGWQLTKTPLMAKSDLYKISGHWDHYKEGMFVLGDEEKDKEVFALRPMTCPFQYQAYLNKARSYRDLPLRYDETSTLFRNEASGEMHGLIRVRQFTISEGHFCLLYTSPSPRDTERSR
;
A
#
# COMPACT_ATOMS: atom_id res chain seq x y z
N GLU A 1 -1.30 -27.79 -29.70
CA GLU A 1 -2.27 -28.05 -28.62
C GLU A 1 -2.93 -26.76 -28.08
N GLU A 2 -2.32 -25.57 -28.26
CA GLU A 2 -2.83 -24.29 -27.81
C GLU A 2 -3.54 -23.46 -28.89
N LYS A 3 -3.90 -24.08 -30.03
CA LYS A 3 -4.45 -23.36 -31.20
C LYS A 3 -5.78 -22.64 -30.92
N ASP A 4 -6.54 -23.11 -29.96
CA ASP A 4 -7.84 -22.53 -29.57
C ASP A 4 -7.79 -21.58 -28.36
N GLU A 5 -6.57 -21.29 -27.85
CA GLU A 5 -6.34 -20.48 -26.66
C GLU A 5 -5.61 -19.15 -27.00
N PRO A 6 -6.31 -18.17 -27.57
CA PRO A 6 -5.68 -16.97 -28.12
C PRO A 6 -4.87 -16.17 -27.09
N TYR A 7 -5.33 -16.12 -25.84
CA TYR A 7 -4.65 -15.38 -24.76
C TYR A 7 -3.35 -16.05 -24.31
N LYS A 8 -3.30 -17.39 -24.29
CA LYS A 8 -2.07 -18.13 -24.00
C LYS A 8 -1.05 -17.97 -25.12
N ILE A 9 -1.52 -18.01 -26.36
CA ILE A 9 -0.66 -17.81 -27.56
C ILE A 9 -0.06 -16.40 -27.52
N GLU A 10 -0.83 -15.39 -27.14
CA GLU A 10 -0.36 -14.03 -27.00
C GLU A 10 0.75 -13.93 -25.94
N LEU A 11 0.54 -14.49 -24.74
CA LEU A 11 1.53 -14.54 -23.67
C LEU A 11 2.80 -15.28 -24.07
N ILE A 12 2.68 -16.45 -24.73
CA ILE A 12 3.84 -17.23 -25.21
C ILE A 12 4.68 -16.39 -26.17
N LYS A 13 4.06 -15.71 -27.13
CA LYS A 13 4.77 -14.87 -28.09
C LYS A 13 5.47 -13.70 -27.41
N GLU A 14 4.83 -13.06 -26.44
CA GLU A 14 5.41 -11.95 -25.69
C GLU A 14 6.63 -12.38 -24.87
N HIS A 15 6.51 -13.46 -24.09
CA HIS A 15 7.61 -13.99 -23.28
C HIS A 15 8.76 -14.50 -24.15
N ALA A 16 8.44 -15.17 -25.28
CA ALA A 16 9.46 -15.60 -26.23
C ALA A 16 10.23 -14.41 -26.84
N ALA A 17 9.54 -13.32 -27.19
CA ALA A 17 10.17 -12.12 -27.73
C ALA A 17 11.12 -11.44 -26.73
N LYS A 18 10.84 -11.56 -25.41
CA LYS A 18 11.70 -11.08 -24.33
C LYS A 18 12.84 -12.03 -23.96
N GLY A 19 12.89 -13.22 -24.55
CA GLY A 19 13.87 -14.27 -24.22
C GLY A 19 13.63 -14.91 -22.83
N GLU A 20 12.43 -14.80 -22.30
CA GLU A 20 12.07 -15.36 -21.01
C GLU A 20 11.80 -16.88 -21.12
N HIS A 21 12.04 -17.60 -20.00
CA HIS A 21 11.76 -19.03 -19.94
C HIS A 21 10.27 -19.29 -19.87
N ILE A 22 9.77 -20.08 -20.83
CA ILE A 22 8.36 -20.48 -20.89
C ILE A 22 8.23 -21.90 -20.32
N SER A 23 7.36 -22.06 -19.34
CA SER A 23 7.09 -23.35 -18.71
C SER A 23 5.63 -23.75 -18.78
N PHE A 24 5.42 -25.06 -18.78
CA PHE A 24 4.10 -25.69 -18.77
C PHE A 24 3.98 -26.64 -17.59
N TYR A 25 2.83 -26.64 -16.98
CA TYR A 25 2.48 -27.60 -15.94
C TYR A 25 1.55 -28.68 -16.53
N LYS A 26 1.89 -29.95 -16.34
CA LYS A 26 1.10 -31.08 -16.81
C LYS A 26 0.62 -31.93 -15.65
N GLN A 27 -0.68 -32.21 -15.64
CA GLN A 27 -1.33 -33.10 -14.69
C GLN A 27 -2.30 -34.03 -15.40
N GLY A 28 -1.90 -35.30 -15.54
CA GLY A 28 -2.65 -36.24 -16.34
C GLY A 28 -2.71 -35.78 -17.80
N GLU A 29 -3.91 -35.65 -18.36
CA GLU A 29 -4.14 -35.11 -19.70
C GLU A 29 -4.21 -33.61 -19.79
N PHE A 30 -4.33 -32.94 -18.64
CA PHE A 30 -4.39 -31.47 -18.57
C PHE A 30 -2.99 -30.85 -18.63
N THR A 31 -2.79 -29.91 -19.55
CA THR A 31 -1.54 -29.15 -19.69
C THR A 31 -1.87 -27.67 -19.75
N GLU A 32 -1.14 -26.87 -18.98
CA GLU A 32 -1.41 -25.43 -18.84
C GLU A 32 -0.10 -24.64 -18.87
N LEU A 33 -0.15 -23.44 -19.49
CA LEU A 33 0.91 -22.45 -19.40
C LEU A 33 0.99 -21.92 -17.97
N CYS A 34 2.12 -22.09 -17.29
CA CYS A 34 2.25 -21.65 -15.91
C CYS A 34 3.72 -21.44 -15.53
N ALA A 35 4.00 -20.32 -14.87
CA ALA A 35 5.35 -19.98 -14.41
C ALA A 35 5.77 -20.66 -13.09
N GLY A 36 4.82 -21.33 -12.40
CA GLY A 36 5.09 -21.95 -11.10
C GLY A 36 5.13 -20.95 -9.92
N PRO A 37 5.58 -21.38 -8.74
CA PRO A 37 5.98 -22.75 -8.40
C PRO A 37 4.81 -23.75 -8.39
N HIS A 38 5.13 -25.03 -8.56
CA HIS A 38 4.13 -26.11 -8.60
C HIS A 38 4.40 -27.17 -7.53
N LEU A 39 3.33 -27.80 -7.07
CA LEU A 39 3.45 -29.00 -6.22
C LEU A 39 3.92 -30.19 -7.08
N MET A 40 4.89 -30.93 -6.55
CA MET A 40 5.38 -32.16 -7.19
C MET A 40 4.37 -33.31 -7.13
N GLU A 41 3.55 -33.34 -6.06
CA GLU A 41 2.48 -34.33 -5.87
C GLU A 41 1.20 -33.66 -5.35
N MET A 42 0.07 -33.97 -5.99
CA MET A 42 -1.25 -33.49 -5.57
C MET A 42 -1.77 -34.17 -4.31
N LYS A 43 -1.16 -35.28 -3.87
CA LYS A 43 -1.57 -36.02 -2.66
C LYS A 43 -1.54 -35.21 -1.39
N VAL A 44 -0.75 -34.13 -1.36
CA VAL A 44 -0.68 -33.23 -0.19
C VAL A 44 -1.95 -32.37 -0.02
N ILE A 45 -2.71 -32.16 -1.09
CA ILE A 45 -4.00 -31.46 -1.03
C ILE A 45 -5.08 -32.45 -0.60
N LYS A 46 -5.61 -32.26 0.61
CA LYS A 46 -6.68 -33.08 1.17
C LYS A 46 -8.03 -32.38 1.19
N ALA A 47 -8.03 -31.06 1.12
CA ALA A 47 -9.23 -30.25 1.11
C ALA A 47 -9.04 -29.03 0.23
N PHE A 48 -10.05 -28.71 -0.57
CA PHE A 48 -10.06 -27.49 -1.39
C PHE A 48 -11.48 -26.94 -1.47
N LYS A 49 -11.58 -25.64 -1.78
CA LYS A 49 -12.84 -24.98 -2.01
C LYS A 49 -12.68 -23.89 -3.06
N LEU A 50 -13.56 -23.85 -4.04
CA LEU A 50 -13.71 -22.71 -4.93
C LEU A 50 -14.48 -21.63 -4.17
N THR A 51 -13.91 -20.41 -4.08
CA THR A 51 -14.44 -19.35 -3.23
C THR A 51 -15.22 -18.31 -4.01
N ASN A 52 -14.80 -18.02 -5.24
CA ASN A 52 -15.45 -16.97 -6.03
C ASN A 52 -15.20 -17.19 -7.53
N CYS A 53 -16.09 -16.60 -8.35
CA CYS A 53 -15.90 -16.46 -9.79
C CYS A 53 -16.34 -15.04 -10.18
N THR A 54 -15.40 -14.25 -10.70
CA THR A 54 -15.64 -12.84 -11.05
C THR A 54 -15.17 -12.54 -12.46
N GLY A 55 -15.77 -11.53 -13.09
CA GLY A 55 -15.26 -10.94 -14.32
C GLY A 55 -13.92 -10.25 -14.05
N ALA A 56 -13.00 -10.37 -14.99
CA ALA A 56 -11.73 -9.65 -15.00
C ALA A 56 -11.37 -9.31 -16.45
N TYR A 57 -11.11 -8.03 -16.71
CA TYR A 57 -10.65 -7.61 -18.04
C TYR A 57 -9.25 -8.14 -18.32
N TRP A 58 -9.04 -8.59 -19.58
CA TRP A 58 -7.73 -9.04 -20.02
C TRP A 58 -6.69 -7.92 -19.79
N ARG A 59 -5.59 -8.24 -19.13
CA ARG A 59 -4.52 -7.30 -18.73
C ARG A 59 -4.98 -6.12 -17.86
N GLY A 60 -6.17 -6.21 -17.25
CA GLY A 60 -6.70 -5.13 -16.39
C GLY A 60 -7.23 -3.91 -17.14
N ASP A 61 -7.30 -3.97 -18.45
CA ASP A 61 -7.77 -2.90 -19.31
C ASP A 61 -9.26 -3.10 -19.65
N ALA A 62 -10.08 -2.09 -19.36
CA ALA A 62 -11.53 -2.14 -19.56
C ALA A 62 -11.96 -2.21 -21.04
N ASP A 63 -11.08 -1.82 -21.97
CA ASP A 63 -11.31 -1.91 -23.39
C ASP A 63 -11.09 -3.34 -23.93
N ASN A 64 -10.43 -4.19 -23.16
CA ASN A 64 -10.21 -5.57 -23.49
C ASN A 64 -11.38 -6.48 -23.10
N LYS A 65 -11.37 -7.69 -23.64
CA LYS A 65 -12.41 -8.69 -23.36
C LYS A 65 -12.44 -9.06 -21.87
N MET A 66 -13.64 -9.13 -21.32
CA MET A 66 -13.88 -9.63 -19.98
C MET A 66 -13.77 -11.16 -19.95
N LEU A 67 -12.92 -11.69 -19.09
CA LEU A 67 -12.71 -13.10 -18.82
C LEU A 67 -13.29 -13.46 -17.46
N CYS A 68 -13.49 -14.76 -17.21
CA CYS A 68 -13.86 -15.29 -15.90
C CYS A 68 -12.62 -15.65 -15.09
N ARG A 69 -12.49 -15.08 -13.88
CA ARG A 69 -11.44 -15.43 -12.93
C ARG A 69 -12.03 -16.25 -11.79
N VAL A 70 -11.60 -17.49 -11.68
CA VAL A 70 -12.01 -18.42 -10.62
C VAL A 70 -10.98 -18.39 -9.50
N TYR A 71 -11.45 -18.22 -8.26
CA TYR A 71 -10.63 -18.24 -7.06
C TYR A 71 -10.88 -19.49 -6.25
N GLY A 72 -9.81 -20.06 -5.73
CA GLY A 72 -9.89 -21.25 -4.87
C GLY A 72 -8.80 -21.27 -3.81
N ILE A 73 -9.02 -22.06 -2.79
CA ILE A 73 -8.07 -22.31 -1.71
C ILE A 73 -7.91 -23.81 -1.50
N ALA A 74 -6.72 -24.24 -1.11
CA ALA A 74 -6.42 -25.64 -0.87
C ALA A 74 -5.54 -25.81 0.39
N PHE A 75 -5.79 -26.90 1.12
CA PHE A 75 -5.10 -27.20 2.36
C PHE A 75 -4.73 -28.69 2.47
N PRO A 76 -3.66 -29.03 3.22
CA PRO A 76 -3.28 -30.42 3.45
C PRO A 76 -4.18 -31.16 4.43
N LYS A 77 -5.08 -30.48 5.15
CA LYS A 77 -6.04 -31.05 6.09
C LYS A 77 -7.39 -30.33 5.99
N ALA A 78 -8.48 -31.06 6.15
CA ALA A 78 -9.83 -30.51 6.15
C ALA A 78 -10.05 -29.51 7.30
N SER A 79 -9.51 -29.79 8.49
CA SER A 79 -9.60 -28.86 9.63
C SER A 79 -8.96 -27.51 9.34
N MET A 80 -7.83 -27.46 8.63
CA MET A 80 -7.18 -26.21 8.25
C MET A 80 -8.03 -25.39 7.27
N LEU A 81 -8.74 -26.06 6.36
CA LEU A 81 -9.69 -25.38 5.47
C LEU A 81 -10.86 -24.80 6.28
N GLU A 82 -11.40 -25.55 7.23
CA GLU A 82 -12.50 -25.11 8.10
C GLU A 82 -12.07 -23.92 8.97
N ASP A 83 -10.90 -23.99 9.61
CA ASP A 83 -10.33 -22.90 10.40
C ASP A 83 -10.15 -21.63 9.56
N TYR A 84 -9.66 -21.78 8.33
CA TYR A 84 -9.49 -20.65 7.42
C TYR A 84 -10.82 -20.04 6.98
N LEU A 85 -11.82 -20.85 6.70
CA LEU A 85 -13.16 -20.38 6.35
C LEU A 85 -13.82 -19.65 7.54
N ASN A 86 -13.68 -20.18 8.75
CA ASN A 86 -14.15 -19.53 9.96
C ASN A 86 -13.44 -18.19 10.19
N MET A 87 -12.13 -18.12 9.97
CA MET A 87 -11.36 -16.88 10.04
C MET A 87 -11.89 -15.84 9.02
N LEU A 88 -12.21 -16.26 7.79
CA LEU A 88 -12.79 -15.37 6.78
C LEU A 88 -14.18 -14.85 7.19
N GLU A 89 -15.02 -15.69 7.75
CA GLU A 89 -16.34 -15.26 8.26
C GLU A 89 -16.21 -14.28 9.43
N GLU A 90 -15.29 -14.51 10.34
CA GLU A 90 -14.99 -13.56 11.42
C GLU A 90 -14.41 -12.25 10.89
N ALA A 91 -13.56 -12.30 9.86
CA ALA A 91 -13.03 -11.10 9.19
C ALA A 91 -14.13 -10.25 8.57
N LYS A 92 -15.14 -10.89 7.91
CA LYS A 92 -16.30 -10.18 7.35
C LYS A 92 -17.13 -9.46 8.43
N LYS A 93 -17.27 -10.05 9.62
CA LYS A 93 -17.97 -9.40 10.75
C LYS A 93 -17.24 -8.15 11.24
N ARG A 94 -15.92 -8.11 11.09
CA ARG A 94 -15.03 -7.02 11.51
C ARG A 94 -14.68 -6.06 10.38
N ASP A 95 -15.33 -6.18 9.22
CA ASP A 95 -15.10 -5.27 8.09
C ASP A 95 -15.34 -3.82 8.52
N HIS A 96 -14.29 -2.99 8.37
CA HIS A 96 -14.33 -1.60 8.83
C HIS A 96 -15.33 -0.74 8.07
N ASN A 97 -15.65 -1.06 6.81
CA ASN A 97 -16.66 -0.34 6.05
C ASN A 97 -18.05 -0.64 6.58
N LYS A 98 -18.31 -1.91 6.96
CA LYS A 98 -19.55 -2.30 7.61
C LYS A 98 -19.69 -1.63 8.96
N LEU A 99 -18.72 -1.80 9.84
CA LEU A 99 -18.70 -1.21 11.18
C LEU A 99 -18.72 0.32 11.12
N GLY A 100 -18.01 0.92 10.18
CA GLY A 100 -18.00 2.36 9.97
C GLY A 100 -19.38 2.94 9.69
N ARG A 101 -20.18 2.26 8.86
CA ARG A 101 -21.57 2.65 8.59
C ARG A 101 -22.49 2.38 9.77
N GLU A 102 -22.45 1.17 10.33
CA GLU A 102 -23.34 0.76 11.45
C GLU A 102 -23.12 1.61 12.72
N LEU A 103 -21.90 2.00 12.99
CA LEU A 103 -21.52 2.81 14.16
C LEU A 103 -21.46 4.31 13.87
N GLU A 104 -21.72 4.73 12.63
CA GLU A 104 -21.62 6.12 12.20
C GLU A 104 -20.25 6.75 12.47
N LEU A 105 -19.18 6.06 12.05
CA LEU A 105 -17.81 6.52 12.28
C LEU A 105 -17.30 7.42 11.15
N PHE A 106 -17.62 7.08 9.92
CA PHE A 106 -17.23 7.86 8.74
C PHE A 106 -18.21 7.67 7.59
N THR A 107 -18.14 8.55 6.62
CA THR A 107 -18.89 8.49 5.38
C THR A 107 -18.07 9.00 4.21
N THR A 108 -18.51 8.68 3.00
CA THR A 108 -17.96 9.22 1.75
C THR A 108 -19.07 9.96 1.01
N VAL A 109 -18.74 11.06 0.34
CA VAL A 109 -19.68 11.89 -0.42
C VAL A 109 -19.11 12.14 -1.80
N ASP A 110 -19.89 11.88 -2.83
CA ASP A 110 -19.45 11.98 -4.23
C ASP A 110 -18.91 13.38 -4.60
N TYR A 111 -19.53 14.43 -4.08
CA TYR A 111 -19.10 15.82 -4.31
C TYR A 111 -17.76 16.17 -3.66
N ILE A 112 -17.32 15.42 -2.65
CA ILE A 112 -16.00 15.58 -2.04
C ILE A 112 -14.98 14.77 -2.83
N GLY A 113 -15.40 13.60 -3.33
CA GLY A 113 -14.60 12.72 -4.15
C GLY A 113 -14.16 11.42 -3.45
N GLN A 114 -13.81 10.47 -4.27
CA GLN A 114 -13.36 9.16 -3.79
C GLN A 114 -12.03 9.27 -3.06
N GLY A 115 -11.87 8.46 -2.00
CA GLY A 115 -10.65 8.44 -1.19
C GLY A 115 -10.48 9.64 -0.25
N LEU A 116 -11.55 10.43 -0.07
CA LEU A 116 -11.61 11.58 0.85
C LEU A 116 -12.77 11.39 1.85
N PRO A 117 -12.64 10.47 2.82
CA PRO A 117 -13.69 10.18 3.79
C PRO A 117 -13.90 11.33 4.77
N ILE A 118 -15.15 11.55 5.16
CA ILE A 118 -15.52 12.41 6.27
C ILE A 118 -15.56 11.56 7.53
N LEU A 119 -14.79 11.92 8.55
CA LEU A 119 -14.93 11.36 9.89
C LEU A 119 -16.13 12.02 10.57
N LEU A 120 -17.09 11.21 10.98
CA LEU A 120 -18.25 11.66 11.76
C LEU A 120 -17.85 11.84 13.25
N PRO A 121 -18.70 12.45 14.08
CA PRO A 121 -18.32 12.81 15.47
C PRO A 121 -17.73 11.66 16.28
N LYS A 122 -18.31 10.45 16.20
CA LYS A 122 -17.78 9.26 16.90
C LYS A 122 -16.40 8.84 16.35
N GLY A 123 -16.24 8.80 15.03
CA GLY A 123 -14.97 8.48 14.37
C GLY A 123 -13.90 9.53 14.69
N THR A 124 -14.24 10.80 14.60
CA THR A 124 -13.35 11.91 14.98
C THR A 124 -12.89 11.78 16.43
N LYS A 125 -13.79 11.39 17.34
CA LYS A 125 -13.44 11.21 18.76
C LYS A 125 -12.43 10.07 18.96
N ILE A 126 -12.59 8.96 18.23
CA ILE A 126 -11.64 7.83 18.27
C ILE A 126 -10.27 8.29 17.78
N ILE A 127 -10.21 8.96 16.62
CA ILE A 127 -8.93 9.47 16.08
C ILE A 127 -8.28 10.45 17.05
N GLN A 128 -9.05 11.36 17.66
CA GLN A 128 -8.52 12.31 18.64
C GLN A 128 -7.91 11.62 19.87
N ILE A 129 -8.52 10.55 20.34
CA ILE A 129 -7.99 9.78 21.49
C ILE A 129 -6.68 9.09 21.09
N LEU A 130 -6.65 8.45 19.92
CA LEU A 130 -5.44 7.77 19.41
C LEU A 130 -4.30 8.76 19.18
N GLN A 131 -4.60 9.90 18.58
CA GLN A 131 -3.61 10.95 18.33
C GLN A 131 -2.98 11.45 19.64
N ARG A 132 -3.81 11.81 20.63
CA ARG A 132 -3.32 12.24 21.94
C ARG A 132 -2.46 11.18 22.61
N PHE A 133 -2.90 9.93 22.58
CA PHE A 133 -2.15 8.82 23.15
C PHE A 133 -0.76 8.70 22.53
N VAL A 134 -0.67 8.77 21.18
CA VAL A 134 0.62 8.65 20.49
C VAL A 134 1.52 9.85 20.79
N GLU A 135 1.01 11.08 20.70
CA GLU A 135 1.76 12.30 20.99
C GLU A 135 2.29 12.33 22.44
N ASP A 136 1.47 11.91 23.42
CA ASP A 136 1.88 11.80 24.83
C ASP A 136 2.99 10.74 25.00
N GLU A 137 2.89 9.57 24.33
CA GLU A 137 3.90 8.52 24.39
C GLU A 137 5.21 8.93 23.70
N GLU A 138 5.14 9.65 22.61
CA GLU A 138 6.30 10.20 21.90
C GLU A 138 7.00 11.24 22.78
N ALA A 139 6.27 12.20 23.34
CA ALA A 139 6.80 13.20 24.25
C ALA A 139 7.47 12.54 25.49
N ARG A 140 6.83 11.53 26.08
CA ARG A 140 7.39 10.77 27.21
C ARG A 140 8.70 10.08 26.88
N ARG A 141 8.90 9.70 25.64
CA ARG A 141 10.12 9.05 25.12
C ARG A 141 11.16 10.04 24.60
N GLY A 142 10.95 11.35 24.77
CA GLY A 142 11.89 12.40 24.40
C GLY A 142 11.86 12.77 22.92
N TRP A 143 10.75 12.52 22.23
CA TRP A 143 10.52 13.06 20.90
C TRP A 143 10.09 14.53 20.99
N GLN A 144 10.40 15.30 19.96
CA GLN A 144 10.11 16.72 19.86
C GLN A 144 9.13 16.93 18.70
N LEU A 145 7.91 17.30 19.07
CA LEU A 145 6.84 17.53 18.12
C LEU A 145 7.18 18.70 17.20
N THR A 146 7.09 18.45 15.90
CA THR A 146 7.22 19.46 14.85
C THR A 146 5.89 19.69 14.15
N LYS A 147 5.78 20.79 13.40
CA LYS A 147 4.65 21.05 12.51
C LYS A 147 5.18 21.64 11.22
N THR A 148 4.97 20.93 10.13
CA THR A 148 5.46 21.31 8.82
C THR A 148 4.33 21.61 7.84
N PRO A 149 4.56 22.38 6.74
CA PRO A 149 3.54 22.71 5.77
C PRO A 149 2.98 21.47 5.04
N LEU A 150 1.73 21.58 4.56
CA LEU A 150 1.07 20.49 3.81
C LEU A 150 1.53 20.39 2.35
N MET A 151 2.22 21.40 1.84
CA MET A 151 2.75 21.44 0.48
C MET A 151 4.10 22.13 0.43
N ALA A 152 4.87 21.83 -0.60
CA ALA A 152 6.14 22.48 -0.91
C ALA A 152 6.31 22.66 -2.41
N LYS A 153 7.30 23.48 -2.81
CA LYS A 153 7.77 23.56 -4.19
C LYS A 153 8.33 22.21 -4.65
N SER A 154 8.20 21.93 -5.93
CA SER A 154 8.74 20.72 -6.55
C SER A 154 10.21 20.50 -6.27
N ASP A 155 10.99 21.57 -6.05
CA ASP A 155 12.42 21.53 -5.75
C ASP A 155 12.74 20.70 -4.50
N LEU A 156 11.92 20.77 -3.45
CA LEU A 156 12.10 19.95 -2.25
C LEU A 156 12.03 18.46 -2.58
N TYR A 157 11.10 18.09 -3.43
CA TYR A 157 10.90 16.70 -3.85
C TYR A 157 11.94 16.24 -4.88
N LYS A 158 12.49 17.15 -5.69
CA LYS A 158 13.63 16.88 -6.57
C LYS A 158 14.90 16.59 -5.75
N ILE A 159 15.19 17.42 -4.75
CA ILE A 159 16.34 17.21 -3.84
C ILE A 159 16.25 15.86 -3.11
N SER A 160 15.06 15.46 -2.70
CA SER A 160 14.84 14.20 -1.99
C SER A 160 14.64 12.98 -2.91
N GLY A 161 14.66 13.15 -4.23
CA GLY A 161 14.49 12.11 -5.24
C GLY A 161 13.05 11.63 -5.45
N HIS A 162 12.08 12.18 -4.70
CA HIS A 162 10.68 11.75 -4.81
C HIS A 162 10.02 12.22 -6.10
N TRP A 163 10.46 13.35 -6.66
CA TRP A 163 9.89 13.89 -7.89
C TRP A 163 10.04 12.94 -9.07
N ASP A 164 11.21 12.34 -9.22
CA ASP A 164 11.53 11.49 -10.36
C ASP A 164 10.90 10.10 -10.26
N HIS A 165 10.67 9.61 -9.03
CA HIS A 165 10.21 8.24 -8.80
C HIS A 165 8.76 8.12 -8.35
N TYR A 166 8.14 9.22 -7.90
CA TYR A 166 6.83 9.17 -7.25
C TYR A 166 5.86 10.27 -7.71
N LYS A 167 6.21 11.04 -8.75
CA LYS A 167 5.40 12.18 -9.23
C LYS A 167 3.95 11.80 -9.56
N GLU A 168 3.72 10.65 -10.18
CA GLU A 168 2.39 10.16 -10.53
C GLU A 168 1.49 9.93 -9.29
N GLY A 169 2.11 9.56 -8.17
CA GLY A 169 1.44 9.37 -6.88
C GLY A 169 1.24 10.67 -6.09
N MET A 170 1.59 11.84 -6.63
CA MET A 170 1.48 13.13 -5.96
C MET A 170 0.38 13.99 -6.56
N PHE A 171 -0.27 14.82 -5.73
CA PHE A 171 -1.11 15.92 -6.20
C PHE A 171 -0.22 17.12 -6.53
N VAL A 172 0.00 17.36 -7.81
CA VAL A 172 0.81 18.46 -8.33
C VAL A 172 -0.08 19.66 -8.61
N LEU A 173 0.36 20.84 -8.19
CA LEU A 173 -0.32 22.11 -8.35
C LEU A 173 0.53 23.02 -9.25
N GLY A 174 0.05 23.26 -10.45
CA GLY A 174 0.76 24.01 -11.49
C GLY A 174 1.28 23.11 -12.61
N ASP A 175 1.82 23.74 -13.63
CA ASP A 175 2.34 23.12 -14.86
C ASP A 175 3.83 23.47 -14.98
N GLU A 176 4.71 22.46 -15.02
CA GLU A 176 6.17 22.68 -15.10
C GLU A 176 6.61 23.39 -16.38
N GLU A 177 5.83 23.34 -17.46
CA GLU A 177 6.17 23.99 -18.73
C GLU A 177 5.72 25.47 -18.78
N LYS A 178 4.71 25.83 -17.96
CA LYS A 178 4.06 27.16 -18.03
C LYS A 178 4.31 28.03 -16.79
N ASP A 179 4.45 27.39 -15.64
CA ASP A 179 4.52 28.08 -14.36
C ASP A 179 5.97 28.24 -13.87
N LYS A 180 6.28 29.41 -13.30
CA LYS A 180 7.59 29.66 -12.71
C LYS A 180 7.86 28.79 -11.47
N GLU A 181 6.81 28.43 -10.75
CA GLU A 181 6.85 27.64 -9.54
C GLU A 181 5.75 26.59 -9.56
N VAL A 182 6.11 25.34 -9.33
CA VAL A 182 5.19 24.23 -9.21
C VAL A 182 5.25 23.70 -7.79
N PHE A 183 4.09 23.49 -7.20
CA PHE A 183 3.92 22.95 -5.86
C PHE A 183 3.37 21.53 -5.91
N ALA A 184 3.52 20.78 -4.83
CA ALA A 184 2.81 19.53 -4.64
C ALA A 184 2.38 19.36 -3.18
N LEU A 185 1.24 18.70 -2.99
CA LEU A 185 0.83 18.24 -1.66
C LEU A 185 1.76 17.12 -1.21
N ARG A 186 2.09 17.12 0.06
CA ARG A 186 3.09 16.18 0.61
C ARG A 186 2.56 14.74 0.67
N PRO A 187 3.24 13.77 0.05
CA PRO A 187 2.93 12.35 0.19
C PRO A 187 3.58 11.72 1.44
N MET A 188 4.52 12.44 2.08
CA MET A 188 5.28 12.06 3.26
C MET A 188 5.86 13.30 3.96
N THR A 189 6.33 13.15 5.20
CA THR A 189 6.84 14.24 6.03
C THR A 189 8.36 14.37 5.99
N CYS A 190 9.08 13.28 5.62
CA CYS A 190 10.54 13.18 5.65
C CYS A 190 11.27 14.41 5.10
N PRO A 191 11.01 14.89 3.87
CA PRO A 191 11.76 16.01 3.30
C PRO A 191 11.62 17.29 4.13
N PHE A 192 10.46 17.50 4.72
CA PHE A 192 10.19 18.70 5.55
C PHE A 192 10.93 18.65 6.88
N GLN A 193 10.92 17.51 7.55
CA GLN A 193 11.64 17.35 8.83
C GLN A 193 13.15 17.41 8.63
N TYR A 194 13.67 17.00 7.49
CA TYR A 194 15.08 17.20 7.15
C TYR A 194 15.43 18.68 7.01
N GLN A 195 14.54 19.52 6.47
CA GLN A 195 14.74 20.97 6.44
C GLN A 195 14.69 21.58 7.85
N ALA A 196 13.81 21.09 8.71
CA ALA A 196 13.82 21.49 10.12
C ALA A 196 15.11 21.11 10.83
N TYR A 197 15.68 19.95 10.51
CA TYR A 197 17.02 19.55 11.01
C TYR A 197 18.12 20.48 10.50
N LEU A 198 18.10 20.85 9.23
CA LEU A 198 19.11 21.69 8.58
C LEU A 198 19.03 23.18 8.96
N ASN A 199 18.02 23.60 9.74
CA ASN A 199 17.81 24.99 10.16
C ASN A 199 19.01 25.61 10.90
N LYS A 200 19.83 24.80 11.55
CA LYS A 200 21.09 25.24 12.19
C LYS A 200 22.17 24.18 12.08
N ALA A 201 23.44 24.64 12.11
CA ALA A 201 24.58 23.73 12.24
C ALA A 201 24.48 22.95 13.57
N ARG A 202 24.76 21.65 13.52
CA ARG A 202 24.70 20.75 14.67
C ARG A 202 26.02 20.05 14.87
N SER A 203 26.33 19.76 16.13
CA SER A 203 27.47 18.93 16.53
C SER A 203 26.97 17.51 16.84
N TYR A 204 27.89 16.54 16.83
CA TYR A 204 27.61 15.19 17.33
C TYR A 204 27.12 15.17 18.80
N ARG A 205 27.41 16.22 19.57
CA ARG A 205 26.95 16.38 20.95
C ARG A 205 25.46 16.73 21.06
N ASP A 206 24.84 17.18 19.96
CA ASP A 206 23.40 17.49 19.88
C ASP A 206 22.57 16.23 19.62
N LEU A 207 23.23 15.08 19.39
CA LEU A 207 22.58 13.81 19.05
C LEU A 207 22.43 12.91 20.29
N PRO A 208 21.43 12.05 20.35
CA PRO A 208 20.41 11.80 19.33
C PRO A 208 19.35 12.90 19.27
N LEU A 209 18.92 13.28 18.07
CA LEU A 209 17.81 14.18 17.86
C LEU A 209 16.62 13.38 17.34
N ARG A 210 15.44 13.63 17.92
CA ARG A 210 14.19 12.93 17.57
C ARG A 210 13.11 13.95 17.26
N TYR A 211 12.63 13.97 16.04
CA TYR A 211 11.49 14.78 15.61
C TYR A 211 10.33 13.88 15.26
N ASP A 212 9.15 14.24 15.70
CA ASP A 212 7.89 13.61 15.35
C ASP A 212 6.89 14.63 14.80
N GLU A 213 5.90 14.15 14.10
CA GLU A 213 4.77 14.94 13.63
C GLU A 213 3.54 14.06 13.41
N THR A 214 2.41 14.45 14.00
CA THR A 214 1.12 13.96 13.53
C THR A 214 0.74 14.71 12.26
N SER A 215 0.88 14.01 11.13
CA SER A 215 0.96 14.57 9.78
C SER A 215 -0.22 14.16 8.92
N THR A 216 -0.86 15.13 8.27
CA THR A 216 -1.78 14.86 7.16
C THR A 216 -1.00 14.74 5.87
N LEU A 217 -1.21 13.63 5.14
CA LEU A 217 -0.54 13.30 3.90
C LEU A 217 -1.56 13.11 2.78
N PHE A 218 -1.09 13.25 1.53
CA PHE A 218 -1.92 13.16 0.34
C PHE A 218 -1.25 12.26 -0.70
N ARG A 219 -2.00 11.31 -1.24
CA ARG A 219 -1.53 10.43 -2.30
C ARG A 219 -2.57 10.35 -3.41
N ASN A 220 -2.13 10.55 -4.65
CA ASN A 220 -2.99 10.45 -5.82
C ASN A 220 -3.24 8.98 -6.18
N GLU A 221 -3.97 8.28 -5.31
CA GLU A 221 -4.30 6.87 -5.49
C GLU A 221 -5.26 6.68 -6.66
N ALA A 222 -5.03 5.65 -7.46
CA ALA A 222 -5.94 5.27 -8.54
C ALA A 222 -7.28 4.79 -7.99
N SER A 223 -8.37 5.03 -8.72
CA SER A 223 -9.72 4.71 -8.27
C SER A 223 -9.92 3.23 -7.90
N GLY A 224 -9.30 2.32 -8.64
CA GLY A 224 -9.38 0.88 -8.41
C GLY A 224 -8.59 0.36 -7.19
N GLU A 225 -7.72 1.18 -6.62
CA GLU A 225 -6.88 0.81 -5.49
C GLU A 225 -7.43 1.28 -4.14
N MET A 226 -8.36 2.24 -4.16
CA MET A 226 -8.93 2.80 -2.94
C MET A 226 -9.84 1.81 -2.22
N HIS A 227 -9.70 1.72 -0.90
CA HIS A 227 -10.47 0.80 -0.08
C HIS A 227 -10.76 1.36 1.31
N GLY A 228 -12.01 1.81 1.51
CA GLY A 228 -12.52 2.31 2.79
C GLY A 228 -11.63 3.37 3.43
N LEU A 229 -11.12 3.09 4.65
CA LEU A 229 -10.10 3.91 5.33
C LEU A 229 -8.68 3.35 5.21
N ILE A 230 -8.51 2.17 4.60
CA ILE A 230 -7.20 1.50 4.51
C ILE A 230 -6.33 2.14 3.42
N ARG A 231 -6.93 2.51 2.29
CA ARG A 231 -6.24 3.18 1.19
C ARG A 231 -7.08 4.34 0.67
N VAL A 232 -6.60 5.53 0.95
CA VAL A 232 -7.32 6.79 0.75
C VAL A 232 -6.37 7.84 0.16
N ARG A 233 -6.93 8.94 -0.37
CA ARG A 233 -6.15 10.04 -0.94
C ARG A 233 -5.65 11.05 0.09
N GLN A 234 -6.32 11.12 1.24
CA GLN A 234 -5.90 11.93 2.39
C GLN A 234 -5.98 11.10 3.66
N PHE A 235 -4.91 11.08 4.43
CA PHE A 235 -4.82 10.35 5.69
C PHE A 235 -3.88 11.05 6.67
N THR A 236 -3.95 10.68 7.94
CA THR A 236 -3.07 11.20 8.99
C THR A 236 -2.28 10.05 9.59
N ILE A 237 -0.98 10.25 9.75
CA ILE A 237 -0.08 9.33 10.45
C ILE A 237 0.69 10.05 11.53
N SER A 238 1.15 9.34 12.55
CA SER A 238 2.25 9.78 13.39
C SER A 238 3.55 9.26 12.78
N GLU A 239 4.46 10.13 12.47
CA GLU A 239 5.72 9.82 11.79
C GLU A 239 6.88 10.48 12.52
N GLY A 240 7.89 9.69 12.87
CA GLY A 240 9.06 10.16 13.58
C GLY A 240 10.35 9.94 12.78
N HIS A 241 11.23 10.94 12.83
CA HIS A 241 12.58 10.90 12.27
C HIS A 241 13.61 11.17 13.35
N PHE A 242 14.63 10.33 13.41
CA PHE A 242 15.71 10.52 14.37
C PHE A 242 17.07 10.53 13.69
N CYS A 243 17.93 11.39 14.16
CA CYS A 243 19.32 11.47 13.75
C CYS A 243 20.21 10.90 14.85
N LEU A 244 21.00 9.91 14.51
CA LEU A 244 21.96 9.23 15.39
C LEU A 244 23.40 9.51 14.96
N LEU A 245 24.33 9.30 15.87
CA LEU A 245 25.76 9.38 15.55
C LEU A 245 26.16 8.24 14.60
N TYR A 246 25.52 7.09 14.75
CA TYR A 246 25.67 5.91 13.86
C TYR A 246 24.34 5.14 13.83
N THR A 247 24.12 4.41 12.76
CA THR A 247 22.88 3.64 12.59
C THR A 247 22.79 2.54 13.61
N SER A 248 21.63 2.40 14.26
CA SER A 248 21.31 1.19 15.03
C SER A 248 21.24 0.00 14.07
N PRO A 249 21.89 -1.14 14.40
CA PRO A 249 21.72 -2.33 13.59
C PRO A 249 20.26 -2.77 13.60
N SER A 250 19.69 -2.95 12.43
CA SER A 250 18.35 -3.52 12.31
C SER A 250 18.42 -5.05 12.56
N PRO A 251 17.30 -5.71 12.89
CA PRO A 251 17.28 -7.18 12.95
C PRO A 251 17.79 -7.85 11.68
N ARG A 252 17.60 -7.23 10.52
CA ARG A 252 18.11 -7.72 9.22
C ARG A 252 19.63 -7.60 9.09
N ASP A 253 20.24 -6.61 9.72
CA ASP A 253 21.69 -6.41 9.68
C ASP A 253 22.41 -7.43 10.57
N THR A 254 21.78 -7.86 11.68
CA THR A 254 22.31 -8.88 12.56
C THR A 254 22.21 -10.30 11.96
N GLU A 255 21.29 -10.55 11.04
CA GLU A 255 21.18 -11.82 10.30
C GLU A 255 22.26 -11.98 9.22
N ARG A 256 22.75 -10.86 8.63
CA ARG A 256 23.81 -10.88 7.62
C ARG A 256 25.22 -11.01 8.20
N SER A 257 25.40 -10.83 9.48
CA SER A 257 26.70 -10.93 10.17
C SER A 257 26.91 -12.28 10.86
N ARG A 258 26.04 -13.25 10.64
CA ARG A 258 26.13 -14.67 11.00
C ARG A 258 26.21 -15.49 9.72
#